data_2e6428a9c5eea5a8da86473c8212db05
#
_entry.id   2e6428a9c5eea5a8da86473c8212db05
#
_cell.length_a   1.000
_cell.length_b   1.000
_cell.length_c   1.000
_cell.angle_alpha   90.00
_cell.angle_beta   90.00
_cell.angle_gamma   90.00
#
_symmetry.space_group_name_H-M   'P 1'
#
loop_
_entity.id
_entity.type
_entity.pdbx_description
1 polymer ?
#
loop_
_entity_poly.entity_id
_entity_poly.type
_entity_poly.pdbx_seq_one_letter_code
_entity_poly.pdbx_strand_id
1 'polypeptide(L)'
;DVIAYAQLLASPEADVALLRVLNAPNRGIGQTTAVLATDYSREIQKSVWEALCDPAFTHTLGAKARGSIEDFVAMIAGAKTRIDMGKENAGKVLREMITEMDYIPWLMRGCKTEKERDARTEGIGSIIQQLDDSSAKGKKLQAFLDAVSLSSEREDDLESKQGVTLITLHASKGLEFPHVYLVGLEEGTLPHKRSISEGTRDEERRLLYVGITRARDRLTLTYCAKRMKFGEEVCCQPSTFLDELDGEFLLNSSYEEIMGREANEDELNNFFSSMKSMFDD
;
A
#
# COMPACT_ATOMS: atom_id res chain seq x y z
N ASP A 1 -5.73 7.42 5.78
CA ASP A 1 -6.67 8.01 6.75
C ASP A 1 -7.70 6.96 7.23
N VAL A 2 -8.32 6.14 6.37
CA VAL A 2 -9.34 5.14 6.79
C VAL A 2 -8.77 4.14 7.79
N ILE A 3 -7.53 3.64 7.57
CA ILE A 3 -6.83 2.79 8.55
C ILE A 3 -6.57 3.55 9.85
N ALA A 4 -6.22 4.84 9.79
CA ALA A 4 -6.03 5.65 11.00
C ALA A 4 -7.33 5.81 11.80
N TYR A 5 -8.48 5.97 11.12
CA TYR A 5 -9.77 5.90 11.81
C TYR A 5 -10.01 4.54 12.46
N ALA A 6 -9.72 3.44 11.76
CA ALA A 6 -9.82 2.11 12.35
C ALA A 6 -8.91 1.94 13.57
N GLN A 7 -7.70 2.51 13.54
CA GLN A 7 -6.78 2.54 14.70
C GLN A 7 -7.37 3.29 15.88
N LEU A 8 -8.02 4.46 15.66
CA LEU A 8 -8.69 5.20 16.73
C LEU A 8 -9.89 4.44 17.31
N LEU A 9 -10.61 3.67 16.51
CA LEU A 9 -11.69 2.82 17.01
C LEU A 9 -11.18 1.66 17.86
N ALA A 10 -9.96 1.18 17.62
CA ALA A 10 -9.29 0.20 18.47
C ALA A 10 -8.69 0.86 19.72
N SER A 11 -7.94 1.96 19.54
CA SER A 11 -7.29 2.73 20.60
C SER A 11 -7.31 4.22 20.27
N PRO A 12 -8.17 5.02 20.90
CA PRO A 12 -8.22 6.47 20.70
C PRO A 12 -6.90 7.19 21.06
N GLU A 13 -6.10 6.56 21.90
CA GLU A 13 -4.80 7.07 22.38
C GLU A 13 -3.66 6.88 21.35
N ALA A 14 -3.95 6.37 20.16
CA ALA A 14 -2.99 6.24 19.06
C ALA A 14 -2.68 7.63 18.47
N ASP A 15 -1.81 8.41 19.10
CA ASP A 15 -1.53 9.81 18.78
C ASP A 15 -1.18 10.05 17.30
N VAL A 16 -0.40 9.17 16.68
CA VAL A 16 -0.04 9.29 15.27
C VAL A 16 -1.28 9.17 14.37
N ALA A 17 -2.16 8.22 14.65
CA ALA A 17 -3.39 8.03 13.91
C ALA A 17 -4.37 9.19 14.16
N LEU A 18 -4.46 9.65 15.42
CA LEU A 18 -5.29 10.77 15.82
C LEU A 18 -4.89 12.05 15.08
N LEU A 19 -3.63 12.45 15.15
CA LEU A 19 -3.13 13.66 14.52
C LEU A 19 -3.28 13.61 12.99
N ARG A 20 -3.19 12.42 12.39
CA ARG A 20 -3.41 12.23 10.96
C ARG A 20 -4.84 12.57 10.51
N VAL A 21 -5.85 12.23 11.32
CA VAL A 21 -7.26 12.37 10.93
C VAL A 21 -8.01 13.48 11.68
N LEU A 22 -7.38 14.15 12.61
CA LEU A 22 -8.00 15.20 13.45
C LEU A 22 -8.71 16.27 12.60
N ASN A 23 -8.17 16.61 11.44
CA ASN A 23 -8.76 17.54 10.48
C ASN A 23 -8.97 16.95 9.06
N ALA A 24 -9.13 15.66 8.95
CA ALA A 24 -9.39 14.97 7.68
C ALA A 24 -10.62 14.05 7.79
N PRO A 25 -11.81 14.46 7.30
CA PRO A 25 -12.15 15.68 6.55
C PRO A 25 -11.95 16.97 7.33
N ASN A 26 -11.86 18.09 6.59
CA ASN A 26 -11.67 19.40 7.22
C ASN A 26 -12.83 19.77 8.16
N ARG A 27 -12.51 19.89 9.46
CA ARG A 27 -13.44 20.24 10.54
C ARG A 27 -13.19 21.62 11.13
N GLY A 28 -12.23 22.36 10.56
CA GLY A 28 -11.83 23.65 11.15
C GLY A 28 -10.86 23.52 12.34
N ILE A 29 -10.31 22.33 12.58
CA ILE A 29 -9.24 22.10 13.57
C ILE A 29 -7.92 22.33 12.83
N GLY A 30 -7.37 23.53 12.97
CA GLY A 30 -6.13 23.93 12.28
C GLY A 30 -4.89 23.28 12.87
N GLN A 31 -3.78 23.40 12.13
CA GLN A 31 -2.46 22.91 12.57
C GLN A 31 -2.04 23.51 13.93
N THR A 32 -2.35 24.79 14.15
CA THR A 32 -2.06 25.45 15.44
C THR A 32 -2.75 24.75 16.60
N THR A 33 -4.02 24.36 16.44
CA THR A 33 -4.77 23.63 17.48
C THR A 33 -4.19 22.25 17.74
N ALA A 34 -3.75 21.54 16.68
CA ALA A 34 -3.11 20.24 16.81
C ALA A 34 -1.77 20.34 17.56
N VAL A 35 -0.97 21.39 17.29
CA VAL A 35 0.28 21.66 18.02
C VAL A 35 -0.02 21.96 19.49
N LEU A 36 -0.98 22.86 19.79
CA LEU A 36 -1.37 23.16 21.16
C LEU A 36 -1.83 21.92 21.95
N ALA A 37 -2.63 21.04 21.30
CA ALA A 37 -3.06 19.79 21.93
C ALA A 37 -1.88 18.86 22.23
N THR A 38 -0.91 18.78 21.30
CA THR A 38 0.30 17.98 21.47
C THR A 38 1.19 18.53 22.59
N ASP A 39 1.35 19.84 22.68
CA ASP A 39 2.17 20.47 23.72
C ASP A 39 1.50 20.29 25.09
N TYR A 40 0.19 20.51 25.17
CA TYR A 40 -0.56 20.28 26.40
C TYR A 40 -0.51 18.81 26.85
N SER A 41 -0.62 17.87 25.92
CA SER A 41 -0.52 16.43 26.23
C SER A 41 0.83 16.07 26.88
N ARG A 42 1.93 16.68 26.40
CA ARG A 42 3.27 16.52 26.99
C ARG A 42 3.36 17.11 28.37
N GLU A 43 2.77 18.30 28.58
CA GLU A 43 2.75 18.97 29.88
C GLU A 43 2.06 18.14 30.96
N ILE A 44 0.89 17.54 30.59
CA ILE A 44 0.15 16.68 31.52
C ILE A 44 0.62 15.22 31.54
N GLN A 45 1.60 14.86 30.71
CA GLN A 45 2.14 13.51 30.51
C GLN A 45 1.06 12.47 30.15
N LYS A 46 0.16 12.83 29.23
CA LYS A 46 -0.94 12.01 28.75
C LYS A 46 -0.99 12.00 27.22
N SER A 47 -1.87 11.18 26.65
CA SER A 47 -2.09 11.14 25.21
C SER A 47 -2.73 12.43 24.68
N VAL A 48 -2.58 12.68 23.39
CA VAL A 48 -3.28 13.79 22.72
C VAL A 48 -4.80 13.61 22.81
N TRP A 49 -5.30 12.37 22.79
CA TRP A 49 -6.70 12.07 23.01
C TRP A 49 -7.21 12.57 24.37
N GLU A 50 -6.48 12.26 25.45
CA GLU A 50 -6.83 12.73 26.80
C GLU A 50 -6.77 14.25 26.90
N ALA A 51 -5.80 14.89 26.22
CA ALA A 51 -5.71 16.34 26.12
C ALA A 51 -6.95 16.95 25.42
N LEU A 52 -7.42 16.34 24.33
CA LEU A 52 -8.64 16.78 23.62
C LEU A 52 -9.91 16.57 24.45
N CYS A 53 -9.91 15.61 25.35
CA CYS A 53 -11.02 15.36 26.28
C CYS A 53 -10.99 16.25 27.52
N ASP A 54 -9.87 16.96 27.79
CA ASP A 54 -9.73 17.77 29.00
C ASP A 54 -10.41 19.14 28.86
N PRO A 55 -11.41 19.47 29.72
CA PRO A 55 -12.01 20.80 29.74
C PRO A 55 -11.01 21.92 29.98
N ALA A 56 -9.92 21.66 30.76
CA ALA A 56 -8.90 22.65 31.02
C ALA A 56 -8.19 23.11 29.74
N PHE A 57 -7.97 22.17 28.78
CA PHE A 57 -7.44 22.47 27.46
C PHE A 57 -8.49 23.07 26.54
N THR A 58 -9.65 22.44 26.42
CA THR A 58 -10.64 22.84 25.41
C THR A 58 -11.21 24.23 25.67
N HIS A 59 -11.32 24.66 26.93
CA HIS A 59 -11.74 26.02 27.29
C HIS A 59 -10.73 27.11 26.90
N THR A 60 -9.46 26.78 26.67
CA THR A 60 -8.47 27.77 26.17
C THR A 60 -8.66 28.08 24.69
N LEU A 61 -9.43 27.26 23.97
CA LEU A 61 -9.64 27.39 22.55
C LEU A 61 -10.84 28.28 22.21
N GLY A 62 -10.80 28.90 21.04
CA GLY A 62 -11.97 29.64 20.52
C GLY A 62 -13.18 28.70 20.32
N ALA A 63 -14.38 29.22 20.49
CA ALA A 63 -15.64 28.47 20.49
C ALA A 63 -15.79 27.52 19.30
N LYS A 64 -15.37 27.93 18.10
CA LYS A 64 -15.44 27.11 16.88
C LYS A 64 -14.52 25.88 16.97
N ALA A 65 -13.26 26.08 17.36
CA ALA A 65 -12.30 24.99 17.45
C ALA A 65 -12.71 24.01 18.56
N ARG A 66 -13.17 24.54 19.70
CA ARG A 66 -13.69 23.74 20.80
C ARG A 66 -14.86 22.87 20.37
N GLY A 67 -15.90 23.42 19.76
CA GLY A 67 -17.04 22.64 19.27
C GLY A 67 -16.62 21.56 18.30
N SER A 68 -15.73 21.88 17.35
CA SER A 68 -15.22 20.88 16.40
C SER A 68 -14.45 19.73 17.07
N ILE A 69 -13.73 20.00 18.17
CA ILE A 69 -13.03 18.96 18.96
C ILE A 69 -14.05 18.12 19.73
N GLU A 70 -15.02 18.76 20.38
CA GLU A 70 -16.07 18.07 21.12
C GLU A 70 -16.86 17.13 20.21
N ASP A 71 -17.23 17.57 19.01
CA ASP A 71 -17.92 16.75 17.99
C ASP A 71 -17.04 15.57 17.53
N PHE A 72 -15.74 15.81 17.29
CA PHE A 72 -14.80 14.76 16.90
C PHE A 72 -14.62 13.72 17.99
N VAL A 73 -14.43 14.15 19.24
CA VAL A 73 -14.29 13.26 20.40
C VAL A 73 -15.56 12.44 20.59
N ALA A 74 -16.73 13.07 20.53
CA ALA A 74 -18.02 12.40 20.66
C ALA A 74 -18.23 11.33 19.56
N MET A 75 -17.87 11.64 18.32
CA MET A 75 -17.95 10.71 17.18
C MET A 75 -17.09 9.47 17.41
N ILE A 76 -15.81 9.64 17.76
CA ILE A 76 -14.88 8.51 17.98
C ILE A 76 -15.30 7.69 19.21
N ALA A 77 -15.60 8.34 20.33
CA ALA A 77 -16.04 7.66 21.56
C ALA A 77 -17.35 6.87 21.37
N GLY A 78 -18.31 7.47 20.65
CA GLY A 78 -19.57 6.82 20.32
C GLY A 78 -19.38 5.59 19.43
N ALA A 79 -18.58 5.72 18.36
CA ALA A 79 -18.26 4.63 17.45
C ALA A 79 -17.52 3.49 18.17
N LYS A 80 -16.52 3.81 19.00
CA LYS A 80 -15.80 2.83 19.81
C LYS A 80 -16.73 2.08 20.77
N THR A 81 -17.61 2.80 21.45
CA THR A 81 -18.58 2.19 22.38
C THR A 81 -19.47 1.16 21.66
N ARG A 82 -19.92 1.43 20.45
CA ARG A 82 -20.74 0.53 19.64
C ARG A 82 -20.00 -0.78 19.33
N ILE A 83 -18.70 -0.70 19.03
CA ILE A 83 -17.83 -1.86 18.78
C ILE A 83 -17.58 -2.64 20.08
N ASP A 84 -17.22 -1.95 21.16
CA ASP A 84 -16.87 -2.58 22.45
C ASP A 84 -18.06 -3.32 23.09
N MET A 85 -19.28 -2.83 22.87
CA MET A 85 -20.50 -3.54 23.28
C MET A 85 -20.75 -4.84 22.52
N GLY A 86 -19.99 -5.13 21.45
CA GLY A 86 -20.14 -6.33 20.63
C GLY A 86 -21.44 -6.42 19.84
N LYS A 87 -22.21 -5.32 19.76
CA LYS A 87 -23.49 -5.27 19.04
C LYS A 87 -23.33 -5.08 17.55
N GLU A 88 -22.25 -4.46 17.13
CA GLU A 88 -21.97 -4.12 15.74
C GLU A 88 -20.53 -4.45 15.38
N ASN A 89 -20.32 -4.87 14.11
CA ASN A 89 -18.97 -5.14 13.65
C ASN A 89 -18.24 -3.83 13.30
N ALA A 90 -16.91 -3.82 13.41
CA ALA A 90 -16.08 -2.65 13.20
C ALA A 90 -16.16 -2.10 11.76
N GLY A 91 -16.34 -2.95 10.75
CA GLY A 91 -16.48 -2.54 9.36
C GLY A 91 -17.77 -1.77 9.10
N LYS A 92 -18.89 -2.24 9.70
CA LYS A 92 -20.16 -1.51 9.63
C LYS A 92 -20.06 -0.15 10.30
N VAL A 93 -19.51 -0.08 11.52
CA VAL A 93 -19.36 1.18 12.26
C VAL A 93 -18.45 2.15 11.50
N LEU A 94 -17.35 1.68 10.96
CA LEU A 94 -16.42 2.50 10.17
C LEU A 94 -17.10 3.02 8.89
N ARG A 95 -17.88 2.19 8.19
CA ARG A 95 -18.61 2.59 6.98
C ARG A 95 -19.62 3.70 7.28
N GLU A 96 -20.40 3.55 8.34
CA GLU A 96 -21.36 4.56 8.76
C GLU A 96 -20.66 5.87 9.13
N MET A 97 -19.60 5.82 9.90
CA MET A 97 -18.81 6.97 10.28
C MET A 97 -18.20 7.70 9.06
N ILE A 98 -17.67 6.97 8.07
CA ILE A 98 -17.15 7.55 6.80
C ILE A 98 -18.28 8.23 6.02
N THR A 99 -19.48 7.66 6.07
CA THR A 99 -20.67 8.24 5.40
C THR A 99 -21.15 9.49 6.12
N GLU A 100 -21.29 9.44 7.44
CA GLU A 100 -21.79 10.56 8.26
C GLU A 100 -20.89 11.80 8.21
N MET A 101 -19.55 11.59 8.07
CA MET A 101 -18.60 12.70 7.97
C MET A 101 -18.38 13.20 6.53
N ASP A 102 -19.14 12.73 5.54
CA ASP A 102 -18.96 13.05 4.12
C ASP A 102 -17.52 12.86 3.63
N TYR A 103 -16.83 11.82 4.14
CA TYR A 103 -15.41 11.57 3.85
C TYR A 103 -15.14 11.34 2.37
N ILE A 104 -15.97 10.53 1.69
CA ILE A 104 -15.79 10.26 0.25
C ILE A 104 -15.99 11.52 -0.59
N PRO A 105 -17.09 12.31 -0.45
CA PRO A 105 -17.22 13.58 -1.13
C PRO A 105 -16.08 14.56 -0.88
N TRP A 106 -15.57 14.59 0.36
CA TRP A 106 -14.40 15.41 0.68
C TRP A 106 -13.13 14.94 -0.05
N LEU A 107 -12.87 13.65 -0.03
CA LEU A 107 -11.69 13.04 -0.70
C LEU A 107 -11.72 13.30 -2.22
N MET A 108 -12.91 13.21 -2.84
CA MET A 108 -13.12 13.44 -4.27
C MET A 108 -12.75 14.85 -4.72
N ARG A 109 -12.89 15.85 -3.86
CA ARG A 109 -12.52 17.25 -4.19
C ARG A 109 -11.01 17.40 -4.43
N GLY A 110 -10.20 16.52 -3.84
CA GLY A 110 -8.74 16.51 -4.04
C GLY A 110 -8.28 15.72 -5.28
N CYS A 111 -9.16 14.95 -5.92
CA CYS A 111 -8.81 14.13 -7.08
C CYS A 111 -8.93 14.92 -8.39
N LYS A 112 -7.91 14.80 -9.23
CA LYS A 112 -7.84 15.52 -10.52
C LYS A 112 -8.55 14.78 -11.65
N THR A 113 -8.64 13.45 -11.57
CA THR A 113 -9.21 12.59 -12.62
C THR A 113 -10.29 11.66 -12.07
N GLU A 114 -11.21 11.22 -12.92
CA GLU A 114 -12.23 10.23 -12.58
C GLU A 114 -11.60 8.90 -12.18
N LYS A 115 -10.60 8.46 -12.93
CA LYS A 115 -9.84 7.24 -12.61
C LYS A 115 -9.20 7.26 -11.21
N GLU A 116 -8.70 8.43 -10.78
CA GLU A 116 -8.16 8.59 -9.43
C GLU A 116 -9.27 8.49 -8.37
N ARG A 117 -10.45 9.04 -8.66
CA ARG A 117 -11.63 8.94 -7.79
C ARG A 117 -12.07 7.50 -7.60
N ASP A 118 -12.21 6.77 -8.71
CA ASP A 118 -12.63 5.37 -8.71
C ASP A 118 -11.63 4.50 -7.93
N ALA A 119 -10.34 4.63 -8.20
CA ALA A 119 -9.30 3.89 -7.50
C ALA A 119 -9.28 4.16 -5.99
N ARG A 120 -9.50 5.41 -5.56
CA ARG A 120 -9.56 5.76 -4.14
C ARG A 120 -10.82 5.22 -3.47
N THR A 121 -11.96 5.28 -4.15
CA THR A 121 -13.23 4.74 -3.64
C THR A 121 -13.16 3.22 -3.51
N GLU A 122 -12.63 2.55 -4.53
CA GLU A 122 -12.41 1.11 -4.53
C GLU A 122 -11.46 0.69 -3.40
N GLY A 123 -10.36 1.42 -3.20
CA GLY A 123 -9.43 1.18 -2.09
C GLY A 123 -10.09 1.30 -0.71
N ILE A 124 -10.94 2.30 -0.50
CA ILE A 124 -11.71 2.44 0.75
C ILE A 124 -12.68 1.26 0.91
N GLY A 125 -13.42 0.91 -0.14
CA GLY A 125 -14.34 -0.22 -0.14
C GLY A 125 -13.64 -1.53 0.19
N SER A 126 -12.46 -1.76 -0.38
CA SER A 126 -11.64 -2.94 -0.13
C SER A 126 -11.20 -3.05 1.35
N ILE A 127 -10.77 -1.95 1.96
CA ILE A 127 -10.38 -1.94 3.40
C ILE A 127 -11.57 -2.29 4.27
N ILE A 128 -12.74 -1.69 4.01
CA ILE A 128 -13.96 -1.94 4.78
C ILE A 128 -14.40 -3.40 4.61
N GLN A 129 -14.35 -3.94 3.40
CA GLN A 129 -14.69 -5.34 3.12
C GLN A 129 -13.77 -6.31 3.84
N GLN A 130 -12.46 -6.07 3.81
CA GLN A 130 -11.49 -6.89 4.55
C GLN A 130 -11.74 -6.86 6.06
N LEU A 131 -12.16 -5.72 6.60
CA LEU A 131 -12.50 -5.57 8.01
C LEU A 131 -13.81 -6.33 8.34
N ASP A 132 -14.81 -6.26 7.46
CA ASP A 132 -16.06 -7.03 7.59
C ASP A 132 -15.76 -8.54 7.56
N ASP A 133 -14.95 -9.01 6.62
CA ASP A 133 -14.56 -10.41 6.49
C ASP A 133 -13.76 -10.90 7.72
N SER A 134 -12.88 -10.05 8.27
CA SER A 134 -12.13 -10.33 9.49
C SER A 134 -13.08 -10.47 10.70
N SER A 135 -14.04 -9.56 10.81
CA SER A 135 -15.07 -9.57 11.86
C SER A 135 -15.99 -10.78 11.76
N ALA A 136 -16.38 -11.17 10.55
CA ALA A 136 -17.20 -12.37 10.30
C ALA A 136 -16.49 -13.67 10.73
N LYS A 137 -15.15 -13.69 10.69
CA LYS A 137 -14.30 -14.77 11.21
C LYS A 137 -14.07 -14.69 12.73
N GLY A 138 -14.77 -13.80 13.44
CA GLY A 138 -14.66 -13.61 14.89
C GLY A 138 -13.37 -12.89 15.33
N LYS A 139 -12.60 -12.31 14.43
CA LYS A 139 -11.38 -11.57 14.77
C LYS A 139 -11.73 -10.18 15.30
N LYS A 140 -11.03 -9.75 16.35
CA LYS A 140 -11.14 -8.39 16.87
C LYS A 140 -10.49 -7.38 15.93
N LEU A 141 -10.93 -6.12 16.01
CA LEU A 141 -10.37 -5.00 15.21
C LEU A 141 -8.85 -4.91 15.33
N GLN A 142 -8.30 -5.08 16.55
CA GLN A 142 -6.84 -5.05 16.76
C GLN A 142 -6.11 -6.12 15.95
N ALA A 143 -6.62 -7.34 15.90
CA ALA A 143 -6.00 -8.42 15.12
C ALA A 143 -6.00 -8.14 13.60
N PHE A 144 -6.99 -7.40 13.11
CA PHE A 144 -7.00 -6.93 11.73
C PHE A 144 -5.91 -5.88 11.51
N LEU A 145 -5.79 -4.90 12.41
CA LEU A 145 -4.78 -3.84 12.33
C LEU A 145 -3.35 -4.40 12.42
N ASP A 146 -3.13 -5.37 13.30
CA ASP A 146 -1.85 -6.07 13.43
C ASP A 146 -1.50 -6.79 12.12
N ALA A 147 -2.46 -7.44 11.48
CA ALA A 147 -2.25 -8.11 10.19
C ALA A 147 -1.93 -7.11 9.05
N VAL A 148 -2.56 -5.94 9.04
CA VAL A 148 -2.26 -4.87 8.09
C VAL A 148 -0.86 -4.30 8.32
N SER A 149 -0.46 -4.07 9.56
CA SER A 149 0.88 -3.59 9.92
C SER A 149 1.96 -4.61 9.54
N LEU A 150 1.75 -5.88 9.87
CA LEU A 150 2.65 -6.98 9.50
C LEU A 150 2.75 -7.19 7.98
N SER A 151 1.69 -6.92 7.21
CA SER A 151 1.77 -6.99 5.75
C SER A 151 2.63 -5.85 5.17
N SER A 152 2.67 -4.70 5.81
CA SER A 152 3.53 -3.57 5.47
C SER A 152 4.99 -3.81 5.88
N GLU A 153 5.23 -4.42 7.05
CA GLU A 153 6.57 -4.76 7.54
C GLU A 153 7.16 -6.00 6.83
N ARG A 154 6.28 -6.88 6.31
CA ARG A 154 6.70 -8.05 5.54
C ARG A 154 7.29 -7.72 4.16
N GLU A 155 7.15 -6.49 3.68
CA GLU A 155 7.91 -6.02 2.52
C GLU A 155 9.42 -5.88 2.85
N ASP A 156 9.78 -5.67 4.12
CA ASP A 156 11.18 -5.55 4.56
C ASP A 156 11.84 -6.92 4.90
N ASP A 157 11.04 -7.98 5.12
CA ASP A 157 11.51 -9.33 5.51
C ASP A 157 11.52 -10.33 4.33
N LEU A 158 11.93 -9.87 3.15
CA LEU A 158 11.97 -10.71 1.94
C LEU A 158 13.07 -11.79 1.95
N GLU A 159 14.02 -11.71 2.88
CA GLU A 159 15.16 -12.64 2.93
C GLU A 159 14.83 -14.03 3.48
N SER A 160 13.70 -14.24 4.15
CA SER A 160 13.42 -15.48 4.89
C SER A 160 12.37 -16.41 4.28
N LYS A 161 11.78 -16.06 3.12
CA LYS A 161 10.70 -16.87 2.52
C LYS A 161 11.15 -17.61 1.27
N GLN A 162 10.99 -18.93 1.26
CA GLN A 162 10.98 -19.72 0.04
C GLN A 162 9.77 -19.30 -0.81
N GLY A 163 10.02 -18.80 -2.01
CA GLY A 163 8.96 -18.38 -2.93
C GLY A 163 9.41 -17.35 -3.97
N VAL A 164 8.50 -17.01 -4.87
CA VAL A 164 8.70 -15.96 -5.87
C VAL A 164 8.25 -14.62 -5.29
N THR A 165 9.16 -13.65 -5.25
CA THR A 165 8.87 -12.28 -4.81
C THR A 165 8.45 -11.44 -6.01
N LEU A 166 7.23 -10.86 -5.96
CA LEU A 166 6.79 -9.84 -6.89
C LEU A 166 7.01 -8.45 -6.28
N ILE A 167 7.81 -7.64 -6.96
CA ILE A 167 8.23 -6.33 -6.44
C ILE A 167 8.36 -5.32 -7.59
N THR A 168 8.13 -4.05 -7.31
CA THR A 168 8.40 -2.99 -8.30
C THR A 168 9.90 -2.66 -8.33
N LEU A 169 10.38 -2.17 -9.48
CA LEU A 169 11.78 -1.74 -9.61
C LEU A 169 12.18 -0.69 -8.56
N HIS A 170 11.30 0.24 -8.23
CA HIS A 170 11.56 1.25 -7.20
C HIS A 170 11.71 0.62 -5.80
N ALA A 171 10.85 -0.32 -5.46
CA ALA A 171 10.89 -1.00 -4.16
C ALA A 171 12.06 -1.99 -4.05
N SER A 172 12.63 -2.44 -5.17
CA SER A 172 13.78 -3.37 -5.18
C SER A 172 15.12 -2.73 -4.81
N LYS A 173 15.17 -1.40 -4.64
CA LYS A 173 16.41 -0.70 -4.29
C LYS A 173 16.93 -1.18 -2.92
N GLY A 174 18.19 -1.64 -2.90
CA GLY A 174 18.84 -2.14 -1.69
C GLY A 174 18.66 -3.64 -1.45
N LEU A 175 17.76 -4.31 -2.19
CA LEU A 175 17.58 -5.77 -2.13
C LEU A 175 18.44 -6.45 -3.21
N GLU A 176 18.73 -7.74 -3.03
CA GLU A 176 19.42 -8.57 -4.02
C GLU A 176 18.81 -9.97 -4.03
N PHE A 177 18.76 -10.58 -5.22
CA PHE A 177 18.15 -11.89 -5.42
C PHE A 177 19.05 -12.78 -6.27
N PRO A 178 19.12 -14.09 -6.03
CA PRO A 178 19.88 -15.02 -6.88
C PRO A 178 19.41 -14.97 -8.33
N HIS A 179 18.11 -14.97 -8.56
CA HIS A 179 17.48 -14.93 -9.89
C HIS A 179 16.52 -13.76 -9.98
N VAL A 180 16.66 -12.94 -11.00
CA VAL A 180 15.78 -11.79 -11.26
C VAL A 180 15.16 -11.91 -12.64
N TYR A 181 13.85 -11.73 -12.70
CA TYR A 181 13.08 -11.62 -13.94
C TYR A 181 12.56 -10.19 -14.05
N LEU A 182 13.14 -9.39 -14.93
CA LEU A 182 12.60 -8.07 -15.27
C LEU A 182 11.58 -8.24 -16.39
N VAL A 183 10.33 -7.97 -16.07
CA VAL A 183 9.23 -8.17 -17.02
C VAL A 183 8.72 -6.83 -17.57
N GLY A 184 8.27 -6.84 -18.83
CA GLY A 184 7.67 -5.67 -19.47
C GLY A 184 8.68 -4.64 -19.96
N LEU A 185 9.83 -5.09 -20.50
CA LEU A 185 10.78 -4.19 -21.16
C LEU A 185 10.26 -3.78 -22.54
N GLU A 186 9.28 -2.90 -22.54
CA GLU A 186 8.55 -2.44 -23.73
C GLU A 186 8.44 -0.91 -23.72
N GLU A 187 8.50 -0.30 -24.90
CA GLU A 187 8.24 1.13 -25.04
C GLU A 187 6.86 1.51 -24.47
N GLY A 188 6.84 2.55 -23.64
CA GLY A 188 5.64 2.98 -22.91
C GLY A 188 5.38 2.25 -21.59
N THR A 189 6.18 1.22 -21.26
CA THR A 189 6.18 0.54 -19.95
C THR A 189 7.52 0.81 -19.21
N LEU A 190 8.64 0.48 -19.81
CA LEU A 190 9.99 0.84 -19.38
C LEU A 190 10.85 1.09 -20.64
N PRO A 191 11.10 2.36 -21.03
CA PRO A 191 10.73 3.60 -20.36
C PRO A 191 9.21 3.86 -20.36
N HIS A 192 8.72 4.45 -19.28
CA HIS A 192 7.30 4.76 -19.15
C HIS A 192 6.87 5.87 -20.12
N LYS A 193 5.66 5.75 -20.70
CA LYS A 193 5.13 6.69 -21.71
C LYS A 193 5.18 8.16 -21.23
N ARG A 194 4.90 8.40 -19.96
CA ARG A 194 4.94 9.74 -19.37
C ARG A 194 6.35 10.29 -19.34
N SER A 195 7.32 9.48 -18.91
CA SER A 195 8.74 9.89 -18.82
C SER A 195 9.31 10.21 -20.19
N ILE A 196 8.87 9.50 -21.24
CA ILE A 196 9.21 9.83 -22.64
C ILE A 196 8.66 11.22 -23.00
N SER A 197 7.40 11.52 -22.67
CA SER A 197 6.76 12.81 -23.00
C SER A 197 7.29 13.97 -22.19
N GLU A 198 7.78 13.74 -20.98
CA GLU A 198 8.34 14.75 -20.07
C GLU A 198 9.86 14.92 -20.24
N GLY A 199 10.51 14.11 -21.08
CA GLY A 199 11.96 14.19 -21.32
C GLY A 199 12.81 13.63 -20.17
N THR A 200 12.21 12.83 -19.26
CA THR A 200 12.89 12.22 -18.10
C THR A 200 13.33 10.76 -18.34
N ARG A 201 13.63 10.43 -19.60
CA ARG A 201 14.04 9.08 -20.01
C ARG A 201 15.28 8.56 -19.26
N ASP A 202 16.19 9.46 -18.89
CA ASP A 202 17.41 9.09 -18.15
C ASP A 202 17.12 8.57 -16.73
N GLU A 203 16.00 8.99 -16.12
CA GLU A 203 15.55 8.46 -14.84
C GLU A 203 15.06 7.02 -14.98
N GLU A 204 14.34 6.71 -16.06
CA GLU A 204 13.89 5.35 -16.39
C GLU A 204 15.09 4.42 -16.70
N ARG A 205 16.14 4.94 -17.36
CA ARG A 205 17.39 4.20 -17.58
C ARG A 205 18.09 3.86 -16.27
N ARG A 206 18.12 4.81 -15.31
CA ARG A 206 18.65 4.54 -13.97
C ARG A 206 17.81 3.51 -13.23
N LEU A 207 16.50 3.52 -13.40
CA LEU A 207 15.61 2.54 -12.82
C LEU A 207 15.85 1.14 -13.39
N LEU A 208 16.05 1.02 -14.70
CA LEU A 208 16.47 -0.24 -15.33
C LEU A 208 17.80 -0.73 -14.76
N TYR A 209 18.79 0.16 -14.66
CA TYR A 209 20.10 -0.18 -14.05
C TYR A 209 19.93 -0.71 -12.62
N VAL A 210 19.10 -0.08 -11.81
CA VAL A 210 18.78 -0.59 -10.47
C VAL A 210 18.23 -2.02 -10.55
N GLY A 211 17.28 -2.29 -11.44
CA GLY A 211 16.71 -3.62 -11.63
C GLY A 211 17.74 -4.68 -12.05
N ILE A 212 18.58 -4.36 -13.02
CA ILE A 212 19.66 -5.26 -13.49
C ILE A 212 20.61 -5.61 -12.34
N THR A 213 21.01 -4.62 -11.54
CA THR A 213 21.93 -4.81 -10.43
C THR A 213 21.32 -5.53 -9.22
N ARG A 214 20.06 -5.91 -9.27
CA ARG A 214 19.43 -6.76 -8.23
C ARG A 214 19.75 -8.23 -8.39
N ALA A 215 20.18 -8.66 -9.58
CA ALA A 215 20.53 -10.06 -9.84
C ALA A 215 21.94 -10.38 -9.36
N ARG A 216 22.09 -11.43 -8.55
CA ARG A 216 23.39 -11.97 -8.14
C ARG A 216 23.91 -13.03 -9.12
N ASP A 217 23.06 -13.97 -9.55
CA ASP A 217 23.47 -15.13 -10.32
C ASP A 217 22.89 -15.13 -11.74
N ARG A 218 21.58 -14.81 -11.89
CA ARG A 218 20.90 -14.85 -13.19
C ARG A 218 19.93 -13.70 -13.34
N LEU A 219 20.01 -13.04 -14.50
CA LEU A 219 19.07 -12.02 -14.94
C LEU A 219 18.34 -12.51 -16.19
N THR A 220 17.02 -12.41 -16.17
CA THR A 220 16.17 -12.66 -17.33
C THR A 220 15.37 -11.39 -17.66
N LEU A 221 15.51 -10.90 -18.87
CA LEU A 221 14.81 -9.73 -19.39
C LEU A 221 13.70 -10.20 -20.32
N THR A 222 12.45 -9.74 -20.11
CA THR A 222 11.35 -10.17 -20.95
C THR A 222 10.53 -9.01 -21.52
N TYR A 223 10.08 -9.16 -22.73
CA TYR A 223 9.12 -8.30 -23.40
C TYR A 223 8.12 -9.15 -24.20
N CYS A 224 6.97 -8.60 -24.52
CA CYS A 224 5.97 -9.29 -25.32
C CYS A 224 5.71 -8.57 -26.66
N ALA A 225 5.32 -9.31 -27.69
CA ALA A 225 4.91 -8.73 -28.97
C ALA A 225 3.53 -8.07 -28.89
N LYS A 226 2.66 -8.62 -28.03
CA LYS A 226 1.28 -8.16 -27.85
C LYS A 226 0.88 -8.22 -26.39
N ARG A 227 0.05 -7.29 -25.96
CA ARG A 227 -0.47 -7.18 -24.59
C ARG A 227 -1.94 -6.80 -24.59
N MET A 228 -2.73 -7.43 -23.75
CA MET A 228 -4.10 -6.99 -23.50
C MET A 228 -4.09 -5.72 -22.61
N LYS A 229 -4.65 -4.60 -23.11
CA LYS A 229 -4.87 -3.36 -22.36
C LYS A 229 -6.34 -2.96 -22.50
N PHE A 230 -7.05 -2.87 -21.38
CA PHE A 230 -8.46 -2.47 -21.35
C PHE A 230 -9.40 -3.31 -22.24
N GLY A 231 -9.09 -4.62 -22.40
CA GLY A 231 -9.87 -5.52 -23.23
C GLY A 231 -9.50 -5.53 -24.73
N GLU A 232 -8.54 -4.70 -25.15
CA GLU A 232 -8.03 -4.66 -26.52
C GLU A 232 -6.61 -5.20 -26.62
N GLU A 233 -6.31 -5.91 -27.70
CA GLU A 233 -4.96 -6.38 -28.00
C GLU A 233 -4.14 -5.24 -28.61
N VAL A 234 -3.05 -4.85 -27.93
CA VAL A 234 -2.12 -3.79 -28.35
C VAL A 234 -0.78 -4.41 -28.70
N CYS A 235 -0.24 -4.09 -29.87
CA CYS A 235 1.13 -4.45 -30.25
C CYS A 235 2.13 -3.68 -29.38
N CYS A 236 3.11 -4.39 -28.83
CA CYS A 236 4.18 -3.84 -28.05
C CYS A 236 5.48 -3.78 -28.89
N GLN A 237 6.29 -2.77 -28.63
CA GLN A 237 7.65 -2.69 -29.18
C GLN A 237 8.64 -2.95 -28.04
N PRO A 238 9.73 -3.69 -28.27
CA PRO A 238 10.78 -3.85 -27.31
C PRO A 238 11.29 -2.49 -26.80
N SER A 239 11.69 -2.43 -25.55
CA SER A 239 12.32 -1.24 -25.00
C SER A 239 13.61 -0.93 -25.74
N THR A 240 13.78 0.33 -26.17
CA THR A 240 15.04 0.80 -26.76
C THR A 240 16.22 0.74 -25.80
N PHE A 241 15.98 0.56 -24.50
CA PHE A 241 17.04 0.29 -23.53
C PHE A 241 17.73 -1.07 -23.74
N LEU A 242 17.05 -2.03 -24.39
CA LEU A 242 17.67 -3.31 -24.73
C LEU A 242 18.77 -3.14 -25.77
N ASP A 243 18.65 -2.15 -26.68
CA ASP A 243 19.67 -1.83 -27.67
C ASP A 243 20.93 -1.20 -27.06
N GLU A 244 20.82 -0.67 -25.84
CA GLU A 244 21.94 -0.09 -25.09
C GLU A 244 22.77 -1.16 -24.33
N LEU A 245 22.26 -2.39 -24.25
CA LEU A 245 22.98 -3.51 -23.62
C LEU A 245 23.92 -4.18 -24.63
N ASP A 246 25.11 -4.55 -24.14
CA ASP A 246 26.08 -5.23 -25.01
C ASP A 246 25.57 -6.65 -25.35
N GLY A 247 25.34 -6.87 -26.65
CA GLY A 247 24.80 -8.11 -27.17
C GLY A 247 25.71 -9.33 -26.93
N GLU A 248 27.01 -9.10 -26.67
CA GLU A 248 27.94 -10.19 -26.36
C GLU A 248 27.57 -10.91 -25.03
N PHE A 249 26.91 -10.21 -24.11
CA PHE A 249 26.48 -10.76 -22.83
C PHE A 249 25.01 -11.19 -22.81
N LEU A 250 24.30 -11.09 -23.93
CA LEU A 250 22.87 -11.42 -24.01
C LEU A 250 22.65 -12.73 -24.77
N LEU A 251 21.91 -13.65 -24.14
CA LEU A 251 21.37 -14.83 -24.81
C LEU A 251 19.91 -14.55 -25.17
N ASN A 252 19.64 -14.39 -26.46
CA ASN A 252 18.29 -14.20 -26.97
C ASN A 252 17.63 -15.55 -27.23
N SER A 253 16.40 -15.73 -26.71
CA SER A 253 15.57 -16.91 -26.93
C SER A 253 14.12 -16.51 -27.12
N SER A 254 13.43 -17.17 -28.02
CA SER A 254 11.97 -17.03 -28.12
C SER A 254 11.25 -17.88 -27.06
N TYR A 255 9.98 -17.54 -26.79
CA TYR A 255 9.15 -18.34 -25.88
C TYR A 255 9.00 -19.77 -26.38
N GLU A 256 8.85 -19.95 -27.70
CA GLU A 256 8.72 -21.25 -28.35
C GLU A 256 10.01 -22.10 -28.18
N GLU A 257 11.18 -21.47 -28.29
CA GLU A 257 12.46 -22.17 -28.08
C GLU A 257 12.63 -22.61 -26.61
N ILE A 258 12.20 -21.77 -25.66
CA ILE A 258 12.26 -22.11 -24.23
C ILE A 258 11.27 -23.22 -23.89
N MET A 259 10.04 -23.16 -24.41
CA MET A 259 8.99 -24.13 -24.12
C MET A 259 9.15 -25.44 -24.89
N GLY A 260 9.78 -25.41 -26.06
CA GLY A 260 10.11 -26.59 -26.85
C GLY A 260 11.38 -27.31 -26.44
N ARG A 261 12.17 -26.71 -25.51
CA ARG A 261 13.37 -27.35 -25.00
C ARG A 261 13.00 -28.46 -24.02
N GLU A 262 13.41 -29.69 -24.33
CA GLU A 262 13.35 -30.76 -23.32
C GLU A 262 14.22 -30.39 -22.12
N ALA A 263 13.65 -30.52 -20.93
CA ALA A 263 14.40 -30.29 -19.70
C ALA A 263 15.59 -31.26 -19.62
N ASN A 264 16.77 -30.77 -19.31
CA ASN A 264 17.92 -31.65 -19.13
C ASN A 264 17.77 -32.50 -17.86
N GLU A 265 18.54 -33.60 -17.75
CA GLU A 265 18.46 -34.52 -16.61
C GLU A 265 18.69 -33.84 -15.26
N ASP A 266 19.53 -32.82 -15.20
CA ASP A 266 19.82 -32.09 -13.97
C ASP A 266 18.64 -31.19 -13.55
N GLU A 267 17.97 -30.54 -14.50
CA GLU A 267 16.73 -29.76 -14.27
C GLU A 267 15.59 -30.65 -13.77
N LEU A 268 15.42 -31.81 -14.38
CA LEU A 268 14.44 -32.82 -13.95
C LEU A 268 14.74 -33.35 -12.55
N ASN A 269 15.98 -33.71 -12.28
CA ASN A 269 16.42 -34.21 -10.96
C ASN A 269 16.23 -33.16 -9.87
N ASN A 270 16.57 -31.90 -10.13
CA ASN A 270 16.34 -30.79 -9.20
C ASN A 270 14.86 -30.54 -8.95
N PHE A 271 14.02 -30.59 -10.01
CA PHE A 271 12.58 -30.46 -9.90
C PHE A 271 11.98 -31.59 -9.06
N PHE A 272 12.33 -32.84 -9.33
CA PHE A 272 11.85 -34.00 -8.57
C PHE A 272 12.36 -34.02 -7.13
N SER A 273 13.58 -33.58 -6.88
CA SER A 273 14.14 -33.44 -5.52
C SER A 273 13.42 -32.39 -4.71
N SER A 274 13.11 -31.22 -5.33
CA SER A 274 12.32 -30.15 -4.70
C SER A 274 10.88 -30.58 -4.43
N MET A 275 10.27 -31.31 -5.36
CA MET A 275 8.94 -31.88 -5.16
C MET A 275 8.92 -32.90 -4.02
N LYS A 276 9.93 -33.76 -3.94
CA LYS A 276 10.01 -34.77 -2.89
C LYS A 276 10.16 -34.14 -1.50
N SER A 277 10.96 -33.08 -1.38
CA SER A 277 11.10 -32.35 -0.11
C SER A 277 9.82 -31.62 0.33
N MET A 278 8.88 -31.34 -0.57
CA MET A 278 7.56 -30.75 -0.23
C MET A 278 6.56 -31.76 0.32
N PHE A 279 6.80 -33.07 0.13
CA PHE A 279 5.90 -34.14 0.58
C PHE A 279 6.47 -34.97 1.74
N ASP A 280 7.71 -34.70 2.15
CA ASP A 280 8.38 -35.40 3.26
C ASP A 280 8.27 -34.64 4.61
N ASP A 281 7.51 -33.51 4.65
CA ASP A 281 7.09 -32.79 5.85
C ASP A 281 5.57 -32.99 6.02
#